data_520cb11d068020f38934f5ba31e048a3
#
_entry.id   520cb11d068020f38934f5ba31e048a3
#
_cell.length_a   1.000
_cell.length_b   1.000
_cell.length_c   1.000
_cell.angle_alpha   90.00
_cell.angle_beta   90.00
_cell.angle_gamma   90.00
#
_symmetry.space_group_name_H-M   'P 1'
#
loop_
_entity.id
_entity.type
_entity.pdbx_description
1 polymer ?
#
loop_
_entity_poly.entity_id
_entity_poly.type
_entity_poly.pdbx_seq_one_letter_code
_entity_poly.pdbx_strand_id
1 'polypeptide(L)'
;MRVLITGTSSGIGKGIAEKFLKEGHNVTGIDRKDASIQHKNYTHICMDIRAKEQYPELEPFDIVINNAGVQNEEDIDVNLKGTIGITEKYGIRPGIRSVLMIGSASGHNGSGF
;
A
#
# COMPACT_ATOMS: atom_id res chain seq x y z
N MET A 1 1.77 -16.11 0.12
CA MET A 1 1.16 -15.16 -0.85
C MET A 1 2.08 -13.97 -1.04
N ARG A 2 1.92 -13.30 -2.14
CA ARG A 2 2.61 -12.04 -2.40
C ARG A 2 1.65 -10.90 -2.11
N VAL A 3 2.07 -9.99 -1.25
CA VAL A 3 1.22 -8.91 -0.77
C VAL A 3 1.89 -7.57 -1.07
N LEU A 4 1.16 -6.65 -1.66
CA LEU A 4 1.63 -5.29 -1.87
C LEU A 4 0.91 -4.39 -0.88
N ILE A 5 1.68 -3.59 -0.15
CA ILE A 5 1.11 -2.67 0.84
C ILE A 5 1.73 -1.31 0.63
N THR A 6 0.91 -0.28 0.54
CA THR A 6 1.43 1.07 0.48
C THR A 6 1.42 1.68 1.88
N GLY A 7 2.39 2.54 2.16
CA GLY A 7 2.47 3.20 3.46
C GLY A 7 3.04 2.33 4.55
N THR A 8 4.12 1.60 4.27
CA THR A 8 4.65 0.60 5.20
C THR A 8 5.72 1.13 6.15
N SER A 9 6.12 2.37 6.04
CA SER A 9 7.21 2.87 6.88
C SER A 9 6.77 3.25 8.27
N SER A 10 5.51 3.33 8.53
CA SER A 10 5.04 3.65 9.89
C SER A 10 3.57 3.28 10.03
N GLY A 11 3.12 3.28 11.28
CA GLY A 11 1.72 3.17 11.61
C GLY A 11 1.07 1.87 11.22
N ILE A 12 -0.15 1.97 10.75
CA ILE A 12 -0.97 0.79 10.44
C ILE A 12 -0.36 -0.04 9.34
N GLY A 13 0.16 0.62 8.30
CA GLY A 13 0.76 -0.11 7.18
C GLY A 13 1.93 -0.97 7.60
N LYS A 14 2.78 -0.43 8.49
CA LYS A 14 3.90 -1.20 9.00
C LYS A 14 3.42 -2.40 9.80
N GLY A 15 2.41 -2.19 10.65
CA GLY A 15 1.87 -3.27 11.45
C GLY A 15 1.28 -4.38 10.60
N ILE A 16 0.56 -4.02 9.55
CA ILE A 16 -0.03 -5.01 8.66
C ILE A 16 1.08 -5.78 7.95
N ALA A 17 2.10 -5.08 7.47
CA ALA A 17 3.21 -5.74 6.79
C ALA A 17 3.91 -6.74 7.71
N GLU A 18 4.16 -6.33 8.94
CA GLU A 18 4.83 -7.20 9.90
C GLU A 18 4.00 -8.45 10.20
N LYS A 19 2.69 -8.30 10.25
CA LYS A 19 1.82 -9.42 10.49
C LYS A 19 1.89 -10.44 9.36
N PHE A 20 1.83 -9.97 8.11
CA PHE A 20 1.96 -10.89 6.98
C PHE A 20 3.33 -11.57 6.94
N LEU A 21 4.38 -10.82 7.26
CA LEU A 21 5.72 -11.39 7.28
C LEU A 21 5.85 -12.46 8.35
N LYS A 22 5.26 -12.22 9.50
CA LYS A 22 5.28 -13.18 10.59
C LYS A 22 4.61 -14.48 10.19
N GLU A 23 3.62 -14.39 9.31
CA GLU A 23 2.89 -15.56 8.86
C GLU A 23 3.51 -16.21 7.62
N GLY A 24 4.66 -15.75 7.21
CA GLY A 24 5.40 -16.42 6.15
C GLY A 24 5.15 -15.91 4.74
N HIS A 25 4.46 -14.82 4.60
CA HIS A 25 4.16 -14.28 3.28
C HIS A 25 5.27 -13.34 2.81
N ASN A 26 5.29 -13.09 1.51
CA ASN A 26 6.22 -12.12 0.93
C ASN A 26 5.50 -10.78 0.80
N VAL A 27 6.12 -9.74 1.30
CA VAL A 27 5.52 -8.40 1.30
C VAL A 27 6.39 -7.43 0.54
N THR A 28 5.78 -6.69 -0.36
CA THR A 28 6.41 -5.56 -1.00
C THR A 28 5.73 -4.31 -0.47
N GLY A 29 6.52 -3.40 0.08
CA GLY A 29 5.99 -2.17 0.63
C GLY A 29 6.40 -0.98 -0.22
N ILE A 30 5.49 -0.04 -0.39
CA ILE A 30 5.76 1.20 -1.09
C ILE A 30 5.53 2.34 -0.11
N ASP A 31 6.55 3.18 0.06
CA ASP A 31 6.44 4.36 0.89
C ASP A 31 7.47 5.34 0.40
N ARG A 32 7.16 6.61 0.46
CA ARG A 32 8.14 7.62 0.06
C ARG A 32 9.25 7.77 1.09
N LYS A 33 9.04 7.26 2.29
CA LYS A 33 10.07 7.25 3.32
C LYS A 33 10.88 5.99 3.20
N ASP A 34 12.05 6.00 3.82
CA ASP A 34 12.90 4.82 3.83
C ASP A 34 12.24 3.68 4.57
N ALA A 35 12.72 2.48 4.29
CA ALA A 35 12.19 1.29 4.93
C ALA A 35 12.44 1.33 6.43
N SER A 36 11.44 0.90 7.19
CA SER A 36 11.60 0.72 8.62
C SER A 36 11.42 -0.74 9.01
N ILE A 37 11.26 -1.62 8.03
CA ILE A 37 11.11 -3.06 8.24
C ILE A 37 12.32 -3.75 7.64
N GLN A 38 12.93 -4.65 8.42
CA GLN A 38 14.03 -5.47 7.94
C GLN A 38 13.62 -6.92 8.10
N HIS A 39 13.41 -7.58 6.97
CA HIS A 39 12.97 -8.97 6.98
C HIS A 39 13.32 -9.57 5.62
N LYS A 40 13.74 -10.82 5.61
CA LYS A 40 14.17 -11.45 4.36
C LYS A 40 13.08 -11.51 3.30
N ASN A 41 11.82 -11.52 3.73
CA ASN A 41 10.69 -11.59 2.80
C ASN A 41 10.05 -10.24 2.53
N TYR A 42 10.68 -9.16 2.97
CA TYR A 42 10.17 -7.81 2.76
C TYR A 42 11.03 -7.10 1.73
N THR A 43 10.38 -6.49 0.75
CA THR A 43 11.04 -5.66 -0.25
C THR A 43 10.44 -4.27 -0.15
N HIS A 44 11.28 -3.27 -0.11
CA HIS A 44 10.83 -1.88 0.02
C HIS A 44 11.08 -1.13 -1.27
N ILE A 45 10.06 -0.42 -1.73
CA ILE A 45 10.18 0.47 -2.88
C ILE A 45 9.95 1.88 -2.36
N CYS A 46 10.98 2.70 -2.42
CA CYS A 46 10.89 4.08 -1.96
C CYS A 46 10.32 4.89 -3.10
N MET A 47 9.05 5.23 -3.02
CA MET A 47 8.36 5.88 -4.11
C MET A 47 7.11 6.55 -3.59
N ASP A 48 6.77 7.67 -4.23
CA ASP A 48 5.52 8.35 -3.95
C ASP A 48 4.45 7.77 -4.86
N ILE A 49 3.35 7.31 -4.28
CA ILE A 49 2.30 6.65 -5.08
C ILE A 49 1.64 7.60 -6.07
N ARG A 50 1.87 8.90 -5.94
CA ARG A 50 1.32 9.87 -6.88
C ARG A 50 2.12 9.90 -8.18
N ALA A 51 3.30 9.33 -8.19
CA ALA A 51 4.19 9.37 -9.35
C ALA A 51 3.97 8.16 -10.24
N LYS A 52 2.83 8.11 -10.91
CA LYS A 52 2.45 6.93 -11.70
C LYS A 52 3.48 6.57 -12.76
N GLU A 53 4.16 7.56 -13.30
CA GLU A 53 5.14 7.31 -14.34
C GLU A 53 6.37 6.58 -13.80
N GLN A 54 6.53 6.52 -12.49
CA GLN A 54 7.66 5.83 -11.88
C GLN A 54 7.33 4.44 -11.39
N TYR A 55 6.10 4.00 -11.58
CA TYR A 55 5.68 2.69 -11.10
C TYR A 55 6.48 1.59 -11.80
N PRO A 56 7.19 0.75 -11.04
CA PRO A 56 7.96 -0.32 -11.65
C PRO A 56 7.08 -1.47 -12.08
N GLU A 57 7.61 -2.29 -12.96
CA GLU A 57 6.95 -3.54 -13.29
C GLU A 57 7.27 -4.54 -12.20
N LEU A 58 6.25 -5.15 -11.68
CA LEU A 58 6.39 -6.14 -10.61
C LEU A 58 5.60 -7.37 -10.97
N GLU A 59 6.01 -8.49 -10.39
CA GLU A 59 5.25 -9.72 -10.59
C GLU A 59 3.90 -9.59 -9.88
N PRO A 60 2.92 -10.37 -10.35
CA PRO A 60 1.58 -10.26 -9.80
C PRO A 60 1.51 -10.49 -8.30
N PHE A 61 0.59 -9.80 -7.66
CA PHE A 61 0.33 -9.96 -6.23
C PHE A 61 -0.97 -10.72 -6.02
N ASP A 62 -1.08 -11.34 -4.87
CA ASP A 62 -2.33 -11.95 -4.46
C ASP A 62 -3.23 -10.95 -3.76
N ILE A 63 -2.62 -10.04 -3.02
CA ILE A 63 -3.35 -9.05 -2.24
C ILE A 63 -2.69 -7.69 -2.42
N VAL A 64 -3.50 -6.66 -2.63
CA VAL A 64 -3.02 -5.28 -2.68
C VAL A 64 -3.74 -4.51 -1.59
N ILE A 65 -2.98 -3.86 -0.71
CA ILE A 65 -3.54 -3.10 0.39
C ILE A 65 -3.11 -1.65 0.26
N ASN A 66 -4.08 -0.78 0.01
CA ASN A 66 -3.85 0.64 -0.12
C ASN A 66 -3.99 1.29 1.23
N ASN A 67 -2.86 1.62 1.84
CA ASN A 67 -2.84 2.26 3.15
C ASN A 67 -2.15 3.62 3.15
N ALA A 68 -1.34 3.91 2.14
CA ALA A 68 -0.68 5.20 2.08
C ALA A 68 -1.75 6.27 2.06
N GLY A 69 -1.93 6.85 3.18
CA GLY A 69 -3.06 7.70 3.35
C GLY A 69 -2.70 9.14 3.38
N VAL A 70 -3.72 9.90 3.56
CA VAL A 70 -3.63 11.32 3.60
C VAL A 70 -3.56 11.75 5.02
N GLN A 71 -2.61 12.55 5.35
CA GLN A 71 -2.49 13.07 6.69
C GLN A 71 -3.31 14.34 6.89
N ASN A 72 -3.68 15.00 5.81
CA ASN A 72 -4.52 16.16 5.93
C ASN A 72 -5.43 16.24 4.72
N GLU A 73 -6.46 17.03 4.85
CA GLU A 73 -7.50 17.06 3.84
C GLU A 73 -7.09 17.68 2.53
N GLU A 74 -6.05 18.48 2.57
CA GLU A 74 -5.62 19.14 1.36
C GLU A 74 -5.11 18.17 0.32
N ASP A 75 -4.69 17.00 0.76
CA ASP A 75 -4.10 16.04 -0.14
C ASP A 75 -5.05 14.93 -0.56
N ILE A 76 -6.32 15.03 -0.21
CA ILE A 76 -7.24 13.94 -0.46
C ILE A 76 -7.30 13.58 -1.95
N ASP A 77 -7.48 14.56 -2.82
CA ASP A 77 -7.60 14.26 -4.24
C ASP A 77 -6.33 13.63 -4.78
N VAL A 78 -5.19 14.14 -4.36
CA VAL A 78 -3.92 13.65 -4.86
C VAL A 78 -3.68 12.23 -4.40
N ASN A 79 -3.97 11.96 -3.15
CA ASN A 79 -3.77 10.63 -2.60
C ASN A 79 -4.76 9.64 -3.17
N LEU A 80 -5.97 10.09 -3.46
CA LEU A 80 -6.95 9.23 -4.09
C LEU A 80 -6.48 8.82 -5.48
N LYS A 81 -5.89 9.74 -6.22
CA LYS A 81 -5.36 9.43 -7.54
C LYS A 81 -4.24 8.41 -7.43
N GLY A 82 -3.40 8.53 -6.40
CA GLY A 82 -2.35 7.55 -6.17
C GLY A 82 -2.92 6.17 -5.87
N THR A 83 -3.94 6.11 -5.04
CA THR A 83 -4.60 4.85 -4.71
C THR A 83 -5.21 4.22 -5.95
N ILE A 84 -5.85 5.02 -6.79
CA ILE A 84 -6.41 4.52 -8.04
C ILE A 84 -5.30 3.99 -8.94
N GLY A 85 -4.20 4.71 -9.05
CA GLY A 85 -3.08 4.28 -9.87
C GLY A 85 -2.49 2.95 -9.43
N ILE A 86 -2.29 2.78 -8.13
CA ILE A 86 -1.77 1.53 -7.58
C ILE A 86 -2.75 0.39 -7.88
N THR A 87 -4.04 0.64 -7.67
CA THR A 87 -5.05 -0.38 -7.91
C THR A 87 -5.10 -0.76 -9.38
N GLU A 88 -5.03 0.22 -10.27
CA GLU A 88 -5.08 -0.08 -11.69
C GLU A 88 -3.87 -0.87 -12.15
N LYS A 89 -2.69 -0.52 -11.66
CA LYS A 89 -1.49 -1.20 -12.13
C LYS A 89 -1.31 -2.56 -11.49
N TYR A 90 -1.58 -2.69 -10.21
CA TYR A 90 -1.22 -3.92 -9.49
C TYR A 90 -2.43 -4.71 -9.00
N GLY A 91 -3.59 -4.08 -8.91
CA GLY A 91 -4.75 -4.73 -8.34
C GLY A 91 -5.70 -5.34 -9.35
N ILE A 92 -5.58 -4.96 -10.62
CA ILE A 92 -6.45 -5.49 -11.66
C ILE A 92 -5.61 -6.36 -12.56
N ARG A 93 -5.29 -7.54 -12.07
CA ARG A 93 -4.45 -8.48 -12.80
C ARG A 93 -4.94 -9.89 -12.54
N PRO A 94 -4.69 -10.81 -13.47
CA PRO A 94 -5.04 -12.21 -13.23
C PRO A 94 -4.36 -12.69 -11.96
N GLY A 95 -5.08 -13.44 -11.16
CA GLY A 95 -4.53 -14.01 -9.96
C GLY A 95 -4.69 -13.19 -8.70
N ILE A 96 -5.13 -11.94 -8.84
CA ILE A 96 -5.36 -11.12 -7.65
C ILE A 96 -6.54 -11.67 -6.88
N ARG A 97 -6.41 -11.74 -5.55
CA ARG A 97 -7.46 -12.27 -4.70
C ARG A 97 -8.24 -11.18 -4.01
N SER A 98 -7.54 -10.13 -3.58
CA SER A 98 -8.20 -9.06 -2.83
C SER A 98 -7.49 -7.75 -3.05
N VAL A 99 -8.27 -6.68 -3.10
CA VAL A 99 -7.74 -5.33 -3.07
C VAL A 99 -8.47 -4.63 -1.93
N LEU A 100 -7.70 -4.17 -0.95
CA LEU A 100 -8.25 -3.56 0.24
C LEU A 100 -7.83 -2.10 0.32
N MET A 101 -8.66 -1.31 0.97
CA MET A 101 -8.35 0.08 1.22
C MET A 101 -8.54 0.35 2.70
N ILE A 102 -7.52 0.90 3.33
CA ILE A 102 -7.61 1.27 4.72
C ILE A 102 -8.16 2.68 4.79
N GLY A 103 -9.28 2.82 5.43
CA GLY A 103 -9.93 4.10 5.49
C GLY A 103 -9.28 4.98 6.50
N SER A 104 -8.67 5.98 6.02
CA SER A 104 -7.98 6.80 6.92
C SER A 104 -8.86 7.80 7.48
N ALA A 105 -9.85 7.92 6.98
CA ALA A 105 -10.42 8.91 7.47
C ALA A 105 -11.12 8.84 8.42
N SER A 106 -11.02 8.21 8.41
CA SER A 106 -11.47 8.13 9.14
C SER A 106 -11.87 8.93 9.82
N GLY A 107 -11.73 9.11 9.95
CA GLY A 107 -12.00 9.67 10.56
C GLY A 107 -12.85 10.49 10.75
N HIS A 108 -13.12 11.02 10.21
CA HIS A 108 -13.78 11.88 10.46
C HIS A 108 -15.05 11.69 10.31
N ASN A 109 -15.58 11.34 10.36
CA ASN A 109 -16.78 11.18 10.34
C ASN A 109 -17.10 9.99 10.02
N GLY A 110 -16.44 9.45 10.07
CA GLY A 110 -16.67 8.25 9.91
C GLY A 110 -17.61 7.93 9.18
N SER A 111 -17.97 8.37 8.75
CA SER A 111 -18.73 7.98 8.19
C SER A 111 -18.59 7.49 7.26
N GLY A 112 -18.40 7.43 7.03
CA GLY A 112 -18.24 7.03 6.20
C GLY A 112 -18.47 6.34 5.48
N PHE A 113 -18.53 6.06 5.34
CA PHE A 113 -18.87 5.17 4.65
C PHE A 113 -18.73 4.16 5.13
#